data_7b03a0247adb73ddca1ae7a6ad979c7c
#
_entry.id   7b03a0247adb73ddca1ae7a6ad979c7c
#
_cell.length_a   1.000
_cell.length_b   1.000
_cell.length_c   1.000
_cell.angle_alpha   90.00
_cell.angle_beta   90.00
_cell.angle_gamma   90.00
#
_symmetry.space_group_name_H-M   'P 1'
#
loop_
_entity.id
_entity.type
_entity.pdbx_description
1 polymer ?
#
loop_
_entity_poly.entity_id
_entity_poly.type
_entity_poly.pdbx_seq_one_letter_code
_entity_poly.pdbx_strand_id
1 'polypeptide(L)'
;MGLQLKWSRAELLEARDQYLADTLQMARERRAFEAGARMRTGKVDLGDFYAIVDWKSSRPKSLIERGNDPEDILDALRIAVTTSRERSAVAILCGLYGVNVRMASAVSTAIHPERYTVIDVRALDALGVRKAWSTVDDYLEYLRFCQDHATRIDLSLRDFDRALWVLGRP
;
A
#
# COMPACT_ATOMS: atom_id res chain seq x y z
N MET A 1 4.33 22.31 -2.18
CA MET A 1 5.23 21.89 -1.11
C MET A 1 5.44 20.39 -1.28
N GLY A 2 6.67 19.93 -1.49
CA GLY A 2 6.98 18.52 -1.75
C GLY A 2 7.04 17.68 -0.46
N LEU A 3 7.32 16.38 -0.61
CA LEU A 3 7.52 15.44 0.50
C LEU A 3 8.71 15.87 1.38
N GLN A 4 8.54 15.86 2.69
CA GLN A 4 9.58 16.20 3.66
C GLN A 4 9.54 15.21 4.83
N LEU A 5 10.67 14.56 5.11
CA LEU A 5 10.83 13.76 6.32
C LEU A 5 11.28 14.68 7.46
N LYS A 6 10.41 14.89 8.45
CA LYS A 6 10.66 15.73 9.63
C LYS A 6 11.03 14.92 10.88
N TRP A 7 10.88 13.61 10.80
CA TRP A 7 10.98 12.67 11.91
C TRP A 7 12.39 12.08 12.00
N SER A 8 12.92 12.00 13.20
CA SER A 8 14.16 11.28 13.48
C SER A 8 13.96 9.78 13.38
N ARG A 9 15.07 9.02 13.27
CA ARG A 9 15.02 7.55 13.28
C ARG A 9 14.38 7.02 14.58
N ALA A 10 14.63 7.66 15.72
CA ALA A 10 14.06 7.24 17.00
C ALA A 10 12.53 7.39 17.01
N GLU A 11 11.99 8.53 16.56
CA GLU A 11 10.54 8.76 16.46
C GLU A 11 9.88 7.79 15.49
N LEU A 12 10.53 7.47 14.37
CA LEU A 12 10.01 6.47 13.41
C LEU A 12 9.98 5.07 14.01
N LEU A 13 11.00 4.67 14.78
CA LEU A 13 11.02 3.38 15.47
C LEU A 13 9.92 3.30 16.54
N GLU A 14 9.75 4.34 17.33
CA GLU A 14 8.69 4.41 18.35
C GLU A 14 7.30 4.33 17.70
N ALA A 15 7.06 5.06 16.62
CA ALA A 15 5.79 5.01 15.89
C ALA A 15 5.54 3.63 15.27
N ARG A 16 6.55 2.99 14.69
CA ARG A 16 6.47 1.60 14.23
C ARG A 16 6.07 0.66 15.35
N ASP A 17 6.70 0.78 16.53
CA ASP A 17 6.42 -0.08 17.68
C ASP A 17 4.99 0.12 18.20
N GLN A 18 4.48 1.35 18.18
CA GLN A 18 3.07 1.64 18.46
C GLN A 18 2.13 0.95 17.47
N TYR A 19 2.47 0.94 16.17
CA TYR A 19 1.70 0.21 15.16
C TYR A 19 1.67 -1.30 15.45
N LEU A 20 2.83 -1.88 15.75
CA LEU A 20 2.98 -3.31 16.03
C LEU A 20 2.26 -3.76 17.31
N ALA A 21 2.05 -2.86 18.26
CA ALA A 21 1.31 -3.12 19.49
C ALA A 21 -0.23 -3.17 19.28
N ASP A 22 -0.74 -2.66 18.16
CA ASP A 22 -2.17 -2.74 17.82
C ASP A 22 -2.51 -4.13 17.26
N THR A 23 -2.97 -5.01 18.13
CA THR A 23 -3.25 -6.41 17.80
C THR A 23 -4.32 -6.59 16.73
N LEU A 24 -5.32 -5.70 16.69
CA LEU A 24 -6.38 -5.76 15.68
C LEU A 24 -5.85 -5.35 14.31
N GLN A 25 -5.08 -4.26 14.26
CA GLN A 25 -4.44 -3.80 13.04
C GLN A 25 -3.47 -4.84 12.49
N MET A 26 -2.67 -5.44 13.37
CA MET A 26 -1.72 -6.50 13.00
C MET A 26 -2.42 -7.76 12.49
N ALA A 27 -3.57 -8.15 13.06
CA ALA A 27 -4.33 -9.30 12.58
C ALA A 27 -4.88 -9.07 11.16
N ARG A 28 -5.38 -7.86 10.86
CA ARG A 28 -5.86 -7.48 9.52
C ARG A 28 -4.71 -7.44 8.51
N GLU A 29 -3.59 -6.83 8.89
CA GLU A 29 -2.40 -6.77 8.05
C GLU A 29 -1.88 -8.17 7.72
N ARG A 30 -1.75 -9.05 8.72
CA ARG A 30 -1.29 -10.42 8.51
C ARG A 30 -2.11 -11.14 7.45
N ARG A 31 -3.44 -11.07 7.51
CA ARG A 31 -4.33 -11.68 6.50
C ARG A 31 -4.07 -11.14 5.11
N ALA A 32 -3.90 -9.83 4.97
CA ALA A 32 -3.63 -9.19 3.68
C ALA A 32 -2.27 -9.63 3.10
N PHE A 33 -1.23 -9.71 3.94
CA PHE A 33 0.11 -10.10 3.48
C PHE A 33 0.23 -11.60 3.21
N GLU A 34 -0.50 -12.44 3.94
CA GLU A 34 -0.64 -13.86 3.62
C GLU A 34 -1.34 -14.06 2.27
N ALA A 35 -2.39 -13.28 1.98
CA ALA A 35 -3.06 -13.25 0.69
C ALA A 35 -2.08 -12.84 -0.44
N GLY A 36 -1.35 -11.75 -0.26
CA GLY A 36 -0.32 -11.31 -1.20
C GLY A 36 0.79 -12.36 -1.42
N ALA A 37 1.21 -13.04 -0.36
CA ALA A 37 2.19 -14.12 -0.45
C ALA A 37 1.68 -15.31 -1.30
N ARG A 38 0.41 -15.68 -1.15
CA ARG A 38 -0.21 -16.71 -2.02
C ARG A 38 -0.25 -16.28 -3.47
N MET A 39 -0.59 -15.01 -3.75
CA MET A 39 -0.59 -14.47 -5.11
C MET A 39 0.80 -14.57 -5.76
N ARG A 40 1.89 -14.28 -5.02
CA ARG A 40 3.27 -14.42 -5.52
C ARG A 40 3.62 -15.84 -5.94
N THR A 41 2.99 -16.85 -5.40
CA THR A 41 3.17 -18.25 -5.81
C THR A 41 2.35 -18.64 -7.05
N GLY A 42 1.69 -17.68 -7.69
CA GLY A 42 0.84 -17.89 -8.86
C GLY A 42 -0.63 -18.25 -8.52
N LYS A 43 -0.98 -18.29 -7.25
CA LYS A 43 -2.36 -18.56 -6.79
C LYS A 43 -3.12 -17.25 -6.64
N VAL A 44 -3.53 -16.68 -7.76
CA VAL A 44 -4.32 -15.45 -7.76
C VAL A 44 -5.79 -15.79 -7.55
N ASP A 45 -6.39 -15.23 -6.52
CA ASP A 45 -7.75 -15.53 -6.06
C ASP A 45 -8.49 -14.25 -5.64
N LEU A 46 -9.80 -14.19 -5.91
CA LEU A 46 -10.64 -13.04 -5.57
C LEU A 46 -10.79 -12.86 -4.06
N GLY A 47 -10.89 -13.95 -3.30
CA GLY A 47 -10.97 -13.90 -1.84
C GLY A 47 -9.74 -13.25 -1.23
N ASP A 48 -8.56 -13.58 -1.74
CA ASP A 48 -7.30 -12.98 -1.34
C ASP A 48 -7.25 -11.49 -1.72
N PHE A 49 -7.71 -11.12 -2.90
CA PHE A 49 -7.83 -9.73 -3.29
C PHE A 49 -8.72 -8.94 -2.34
N TYR A 50 -9.91 -9.45 -2.03
CA TYR A 50 -10.83 -8.79 -1.12
C TYR A 50 -10.35 -8.77 0.33
N ALA A 51 -9.52 -9.71 0.76
CA ALA A 51 -8.85 -9.62 2.07
C ALA A 51 -7.88 -8.43 2.15
N ILE A 52 -7.19 -8.12 1.06
CA ILE A 52 -6.33 -6.93 0.95
C ILE A 52 -7.18 -5.65 0.90
N VAL A 53 -8.27 -5.65 0.12
CA VAL A 53 -9.20 -4.52 0.07
C VAL A 53 -9.75 -4.21 1.46
N ASP A 54 -10.23 -5.22 2.19
CA ASP A 54 -10.78 -5.07 3.56
C ASP A 54 -9.71 -4.56 4.56
N TRP A 55 -8.46 -4.97 4.41
CA TRP A 55 -7.35 -4.43 5.22
C TRP A 55 -7.17 -2.93 5.00
N LYS A 56 -7.13 -2.48 3.74
CA LYS A 56 -6.96 -1.06 3.42
C LYS A 56 -8.19 -0.25 3.74
N SER A 57 -9.34 -0.66 3.22
CA SER A 57 -10.64 -0.05 3.45
C SER A 57 -11.75 -0.89 2.83
N SER A 58 -12.74 -1.28 3.61
CA SER A 58 -13.90 -2.01 3.10
C SER A 58 -14.88 -1.15 2.27
N ARG A 59 -14.75 0.20 2.34
CA ARG A 59 -15.69 1.12 1.68
C ARG A 59 -15.85 0.89 0.17
N PRO A 60 -14.78 0.73 -0.64
CA PRO A 60 -14.93 0.55 -2.09
C PRO A 60 -15.27 -0.88 -2.50
N LYS A 61 -15.28 -1.86 -1.58
CA LYS A 61 -15.42 -3.29 -1.90
C LYS A 61 -16.63 -3.58 -2.78
N SER A 62 -17.82 -3.16 -2.35
CA SER A 62 -19.05 -3.40 -3.13
C SER A 62 -19.08 -2.68 -4.48
N LEU A 63 -18.37 -1.57 -4.60
CA LEU A 63 -18.21 -0.85 -5.84
C LEU A 63 -17.31 -1.62 -6.82
N ILE A 64 -16.21 -2.17 -6.31
CA ILE A 64 -15.28 -2.99 -7.09
C ILE A 64 -15.98 -4.28 -7.55
N GLU A 65 -16.69 -4.98 -6.64
CA GLU A 65 -17.40 -6.22 -6.94
C GLU A 65 -18.47 -6.07 -8.03
N ARG A 66 -19.20 -4.96 -8.00
CA ARG A 66 -20.31 -4.74 -8.96
C ARG A 66 -19.86 -4.07 -10.26
N GLY A 67 -18.70 -3.41 -10.24
CA GLY A 67 -18.21 -2.61 -11.36
C GLY A 67 -17.22 -3.30 -12.28
N ASN A 68 -16.78 -4.52 -11.95
CA ASN A 68 -15.80 -5.26 -12.74
C ASN A 68 -16.23 -6.71 -12.96
N ASP A 69 -15.84 -7.25 -14.10
CA ASP A 69 -15.90 -8.69 -14.30
C ASP A 69 -14.85 -9.37 -13.39
N PRO A 70 -15.16 -10.48 -12.72
CA PRO A 70 -14.20 -11.23 -11.91
C PRO A 70 -12.91 -11.60 -12.66
N GLU A 71 -12.99 -11.97 -13.93
CA GLU A 71 -11.82 -12.31 -14.74
C GLU A 71 -10.95 -11.09 -15.04
N ASP A 72 -11.52 -9.90 -15.22
CA ASP A 72 -10.75 -8.65 -15.37
C ASP A 72 -9.95 -8.33 -14.10
N ILE A 73 -10.53 -8.57 -12.92
CA ILE A 73 -9.82 -8.43 -11.64
C ILE A 73 -8.65 -9.42 -11.56
N LEU A 74 -8.90 -10.69 -11.86
CA LEU A 74 -7.88 -11.73 -11.80
C LEU A 74 -6.74 -11.47 -12.80
N ASP A 75 -7.06 -10.97 -13.99
CA ASP A 75 -6.08 -10.66 -15.02
C ASP A 75 -5.20 -9.47 -14.64
N ALA A 76 -5.81 -8.40 -14.12
CA ALA A 76 -5.09 -7.26 -13.58
C ALA A 76 -4.14 -7.67 -12.43
N LEU A 77 -4.59 -8.56 -11.55
CA LEU A 77 -3.76 -9.10 -10.46
C LEU A 77 -2.60 -9.94 -10.98
N ARG A 78 -2.81 -10.82 -11.96
CA ARG A 78 -1.73 -11.64 -12.58
C ARG A 78 -0.65 -10.74 -13.16
N ILE A 79 -1.03 -9.66 -13.84
CA ILE A 79 -0.09 -8.68 -14.39
C ILE A 79 0.64 -7.95 -13.25
N ALA A 80 -0.07 -7.48 -12.24
CA ALA A 80 0.53 -6.78 -11.09
C ALA A 80 1.53 -7.65 -10.32
N VAL A 81 1.25 -8.95 -10.18
CA VAL A 81 2.14 -9.93 -9.53
C VAL A 81 3.43 -10.14 -10.31
N THR A 82 3.34 -10.24 -11.64
CA THR A 82 4.45 -10.73 -12.48
C THR A 82 5.30 -9.62 -13.09
N THR A 83 4.77 -8.41 -13.26
CA THR A 83 5.52 -7.33 -13.88
C THR A 83 6.66 -6.83 -13.00
N SER A 84 7.83 -6.59 -13.62
CA SER A 84 8.96 -5.92 -12.96
C SER A 84 8.81 -4.38 -12.92
N ARG A 85 7.82 -3.82 -13.63
CA ARG A 85 7.62 -2.39 -13.78
C ARG A 85 6.62 -1.87 -12.74
N GLU A 86 7.06 -1.04 -11.81
CA GLU A 86 6.24 -0.45 -10.75
C GLU A 86 5.05 0.34 -11.31
N ARG A 87 5.29 1.16 -12.34
CA ARG A 87 4.23 1.90 -13.02
C ARG A 87 3.16 0.97 -13.58
N SER A 88 3.56 -0.08 -14.27
CA SER A 88 2.63 -1.02 -14.90
C SER A 88 1.80 -1.77 -13.88
N ALA A 89 2.42 -2.21 -12.76
CA ALA A 89 1.72 -2.88 -11.67
C ALA A 89 0.60 -2.02 -11.07
N VAL A 90 0.91 -0.77 -10.78
CA VAL A 90 -0.07 0.14 -10.15
C VAL A 90 -1.11 0.62 -11.15
N ALA A 91 -0.70 0.94 -12.38
CA ALA A 91 -1.61 1.45 -13.40
C ALA A 91 -2.66 0.42 -13.83
N ILE A 92 -2.29 -0.86 -13.97
CA ILE A 92 -3.26 -1.90 -14.33
C ILE A 92 -4.33 -2.07 -13.25
N LEU A 93 -3.95 -2.01 -11.98
CA LEU A 93 -4.89 -2.08 -10.86
C LEU A 93 -5.80 -0.84 -10.82
N CYS A 94 -5.29 0.34 -11.14
CA CYS A 94 -6.09 1.58 -11.24
C CYS A 94 -7.06 1.54 -12.43
N GLY A 95 -6.90 0.64 -13.39
CA GLY A 95 -7.85 0.40 -14.47
C GLY A 95 -9.15 -0.26 -14.02
N LEU A 96 -9.15 -0.90 -12.85
CA LEU A 96 -10.35 -1.51 -12.28
C LEU A 96 -11.27 -0.44 -11.69
N TYR A 97 -12.57 -0.57 -11.97
CA TYR A 97 -13.57 0.35 -11.43
C TYR A 97 -13.58 0.29 -9.89
N GLY A 98 -13.53 1.46 -9.25
CA GLY A 98 -13.49 1.58 -7.79
C GLY A 98 -12.10 1.42 -7.16
N VAL A 99 -11.07 1.11 -7.96
CA VAL A 99 -9.67 1.03 -7.48
C VAL A 99 -8.93 2.32 -7.84
N ASN A 100 -8.63 3.12 -6.84
CA ASN A 100 -7.77 4.29 -6.98
C ASN A 100 -6.31 3.96 -6.61
N VAL A 101 -5.39 4.90 -6.80
CA VAL A 101 -3.97 4.70 -6.54
C VAL A 101 -3.66 4.28 -5.09
N ARG A 102 -4.48 4.72 -4.13
CA ARG A 102 -4.31 4.33 -2.71
C ARG A 102 -4.64 2.85 -2.49
N MET A 103 -5.70 2.37 -3.14
CA MET A 103 -6.05 0.95 -3.09
C MET A 103 -5.04 0.12 -3.89
N ALA A 104 -4.67 0.56 -5.09
CA ALA A 104 -3.67 -0.10 -5.92
C ALA A 104 -2.32 -0.22 -5.20
N SER A 105 -1.88 0.83 -4.49
CA SER A 105 -0.64 0.79 -3.69
C SER A 105 -0.72 -0.24 -2.56
N ALA A 106 -1.87 -0.35 -1.88
CA ALA A 106 -2.06 -1.35 -0.82
C ALA A 106 -2.00 -2.78 -1.37
N VAL A 107 -2.65 -3.04 -2.51
CA VAL A 107 -2.59 -4.34 -3.20
C VAL A 107 -1.15 -4.67 -3.58
N SER A 108 -0.45 -3.75 -4.23
CA SER A 108 0.96 -3.92 -4.63
C SER A 108 1.87 -4.16 -3.42
N THR A 109 1.63 -3.44 -2.31
CA THR A 109 2.41 -3.61 -1.06
C THR A 109 2.16 -4.97 -0.41
N ALA A 110 0.92 -5.45 -0.35
CA ALA A 110 0.62 -6.77 0.19
C ALA A 110 1.27 -7.88 -0.64
N ILE A 111 1.32 -7.72 -1.96
CA ILE A 111 1.96 -8.67 -2.88
C ILE A 111 3.49 -8.62 -2.75
N HIS A 112 4.11 -7.44 -2.79
CA HIS A 112 5.57 -7.24 -2.80
C HIS A 112 5.99 -6.17 -1.78
N PRO A 113 5.97 -6.47 -0.48
CA PRO A 113 6.22 -5.50 0.59
C PRO A 113 7.63 -4.91 0.61
N GLU A 114 8.57 -5.59 -0.03
CA GLU A 114 9.95 -5.12 -0.20
C GLU A 114 10.09 -4.07 -1.32
N ARG A 115 9.11 -3.98 -2.23
CA ARG A 115 9.15 -3.09 -3.40
C ARG A 115 8.21 -1.90 -3.28
N TYR A 116 7.06 -2.10 -2.65
CA TYR A 116 5.97 -1.11 -2.61
C TYR A 116 5.68 -0.65 -1.19
N THR A 117 5.03 0.49 -1.09
CA THR A 117 4.54 1.08 0.17
C THR A 117 3.16 1.69 -0.05
N VAL A 118 2.38 1.82 1.00
CA VAL A 118 1.01 2.31 0.89
C VAL A 118 0.98 3.83 0.92
N ILE A 119 0.46 4.45 -0.14
CA ILE A 119 0.15 5.88 -0.10
C ILE A 119 -1.24 6.09 0.52
N ASP A 120 -1.31 6.87 1.57
CA ASP A 120 -2.59 7.29 2.14
C ASP A 120 -2.53 8.71 2.75
N VAL A 121 -3.68 9.17 3.23
CA VAL A 121 -3.80 10.53 3.77
C VAL A 121 -2.88 10.74 4.97
N ARG A 122 -2.78 9.74 5.86
CA ARG A 122 -1.95 9.82 7.07
C ARG A 122 -0.47 9.88 6.73
N ALA A 123 -0.01 8.98 5.85
CA ALA A 123 1.38 8.98 5.42
C ALA A 123 1.78 10.31 4.75
N LEU A 124 0.91 10.86 3.91
CA LEU A 124 1.12 12.17 3.29
C LEU A 124 1.13 13.31 4.32
N ASP A 125 0.24 13.27 5.30
CA ASP A 125 0.20 14.27 6.38
C ASP A 125 1.47 14.22 7.25
N ALA A 126 1.94 13.02 7.61
CA ALA A 126 3.22 12.82 8.30
C ALA A 126 4.42 13.43 7.54
N LEU A 127 4.34 13.48 6.21
CA LEU A 127 5.36 14.06 5.33
C LEU A 127 5.08 15.53 4.95
N GLY A 128 4.08 16.17 5.58
CA GLY A 128 3.74 17.58 5.40
C GLY A 128 3.05 17.91 4.09
N VAL A 129 2.49 16.91 3.40
CA VAL A 129 1.77 17.10 2.14
C VAL A 129 0.27 17.20 2.40
N ARG A 130 -0.29 18.39 2.11
CA ARG A 130 -1.74 18.66 2.24
C ARG A 130 -2.51 18.56 0.93
N LYS A 131 -1.81 18.42 -0.19
CA LYS A 131 -2.42 18.27 -1.51
C LYS A 131 -2.83 16.82 -1.74
N ALA A 132 -3.97 16.63 -2.42
CA ALA A 132 -4.37 15.29 -2.84
C ALA A 132 -3.38 14.74 -3.90
N TRP A 133 -2.63 13.74 -3.53
CA TRP A 133 -1.82 12.92 -4.43
C TRP A 133 -2.67 11.73 -4.84
N SER A 134 -3.02 11.65 -6.11
CA SER A 134 -4.04 10.71 -6.61
C SER A 134 -3.70 10.06 -7.95
N THR A 135 -2.59 10.44 -8.57
CA THR A 135 -2.12 9.86 -9.83
C THR A 135 -1.06 8.78 -9.61
N VAL A 136 -0.83 7.97 -10.64
CA VAL A 136 0.27 6.99 -10.63
C VAL A 136 1.63 7.70 -10.53
N ASP A 137 1.79 8.86 -11.16
CA ASP A 137 3.02 9.65 -11.07
C ASP A 137 3.27 10.17 -9.65
N ASP A 138 2.25 10.69 -8.98
CA ASP A 138 2.33 11.08 -7.57
C ASP A 138 2.78 9.89 -6.72
N TYR A 139 2.20 8.72 -6.96
CA TYR A 139 2.57 7.51 -6.24
C TYR A 139 4.02 7.10 -6.47
N LEU A 140 4.51 7.15 -7.69
CA LEU A 140 5.89 6.78 -7.99
C LEU A 140 6.90 7.75 -7.37
N GLU A 141 6.57 9.04 -7.28
CA GLU A 141 7.36 10.02 -6.54
C GLU A 141 7.39 9.69 -5.04
N TYR A 142 6.22 9.42 -4.45
CA TYR A 142 6.10 8.99 -3.06
C TYR A 142 6.87 7.69 -2.78
N LEU A 143 6.74 6.69 -3.64
CA LEU A 143 7.41 5.40 -3.50
C LEU A 143 8.94 5.56 -3.47
N ARG A 144 9.51 6.31 -4.43
CA ARG A 144 10.96 6.58 -4.45
C ARG A 144 11.42 7.30 -3.20
N PHE A 145 10.67 8.31 -2.77
CA PHE A 145 10.96 9.03 -1.53
C PHE A 145 11.02 8.07 -0.33
N CYS A 146 10.03 7.19 -0.18
CA CYS A 146 9.99 6.23 0.92
C CYS A 146 11.12 5.19 0.83
N GLN A 147 11.42 4.66 -0.35
CA GLN A 147 12.52 3.72 -0.57
C GLN A 147 13.87 4.33 -0.18
N ASP A 148 14.15 5.55 -0.65
CA ASP A 148 15.39 6.27 -0.36
C ASP A 148 15.56 6.54 1.13
N HIS A 149 14.51 7.01 1.80
CA HIS A 149 14.58 7.34 3.22
C HIS A 149 14.64 6.09 4.10
N ALA A 150 13.85 5.07 3.83
CA ALA A 150 13.89 3.81 4.56
C ALA A 150 15.31 3.19 4.51
N THR A 151 15.93 3.19 3.31
CA THR A 151 17.31 2.71 3.14
C THR A 151 18.32 3.53 3.93
N ARG A 152 18.23 4.88 3.90
CA ARG A 152 19.18 5.78 4.60
C ARG A 152 19.12 5.62 6.11
N ILE A 153 17.98 5.30 6.67
CA ILE A 153 17.79 5.15 8.13
C ILE A 153 17.83 3.70 8.60
N ASP A 154 18.13 2.77 7.70
CA ASP A 154 18.19 1.33 7.99
C ASP A 154 16.88 0.80 8.61
N LEU A 155 15.77 1.04 7.91
CA LEU A 155 14.45 0.48 8.20
C LEU A 155 13.93 -0.29 6.97
N SER A 156 13.14 -1.34 7.22
CA SER A 156 12.38 -1.94 6.13
C SER A 156 11.38 -0.92 5.58
N LEU A 157 11.08 -1.00 4.28
CA LEU A 157 10.10 -0.13 3.65
C LEU A 157 8.72 -0.23 4.35
N ARG A 158 8.36 -1.44 4.80
CA ARG A 158 7.10 -1.66 5.52
C ARG A 158 7.12 -1.04 6.93
N ASP A 159 8.23 -1.09 7.66
CA ASP A 159 8.32 -0.45 8.97
C ASP A 159 8.29 1.07 8.87
N PHE A 160 8.91 1.61 7.82
CA PHE A 160 8.83 3.03 7.50
C PHE A 160 7.37 3.47 7.23
N ASP A 161 6.64 2.70 6.42
CA ASP A 161 5.22 2.91 6.12
C ASP A 161 4.34 2.87 7.38
N ARG A 162 4.52 1.86 8.25
CA ARG A 162 3.83 1.75 9.54
C ARG A 162 4.06 2.98 10.43
N ALA A 163 5.30 3.45 10.48
CA ALA A 163 5.66 4.64 11.25
C ALA A 163 4.95 5.89 10.71
N LEU A 164 4.99 6.13 9.41
CA LEU A 164 4.30 7.25 8.79
C LEU A 164 2.79 7.23 9.04
N TRP A 165 2.18 6.04 9.00
CA TRP A 165 0.75 5.89 9.27
C TRP A 165 0.37 6.28 10.70
N VAL A 166 1.23 6.00 11.68
CA VAL A 166 1.03 6.40 13.09
C VAL A 166 1.26 7.89 13.28
N LEU A 167 2.34 8.43 12.72
CA LEU A 167 2.73 9.83 12.87
C LEU A 167 1.76 10.80 12.18
N GLY A 168 1.04 10.36 11.16
CA GLY A 168 -0.02 11.15 10.52
C GLY A 168 -1.41 10.95 11.13
N ARG A 169 -1.54 10.40 12.33
CA ARG A 169 -2.81 10.41 13.08
C ARG A 169 -3.08 11.82 13.59
N PRO A 170 -4.33 12.33 13.43
CA PRO A 170 -4.72 13.60 14.02
C PRO A 170 -4.72 13.54 15.53
#